data_e3ee837f3f37db021aff5a3956eb1aaf
#
_entry.id   e3ee837f3f37db021aff5a3956eb1aaf
#
_cell.length_a   1.000
_cell.length_b   1.000
_cell.length_c   1.000
_cell.angle_alpha   90.00
_cell.angle_beta   90.00
_cell.angle_gamma   90.00
#
_symmetry.space_group_name_H-M   'P 1'
#
loop_
_entity.id
_entity.type
_entity.pdbx_description
1 polymer ?
#
loop_
_entity_poly.entity_id
_entity_poly.type
_entity_poly.pdbx_seq_one_letter_code
_entity_poly.pdbx_strand_id
1 'polypeptide(L)'
;MADTLSSDSAESKGLQAPTAPRKRVIWLQNSADHYFVQMLDALNAQGDVEYFGVFLCPPPSGNVLHQVPKKSPHVFLGESAVPGGAPAHKKLGPAAQAYIRNLSFSAAIVGGYDSHFKRWVLRYCKSRGIPTAMFADSNIRAERGRSIKKKLKRFAKRIFLHRIISQVDKVIPFNRCGVAYWRYYGCPANKVVRSTCLCAVDVPAALAVNREELFARYKLPADRKLIFTAARLVPAKALHLMVEAFTKSGLADQGWIWAVAGVGPLKDQLQQQAGSLNGSGIRFLGTVAPADIPGLMAQSELFVLPSVYEPHGIAVTEAMAVGTPVIAADCCGAARDLVRQGHTGRLFKAGDAESLWVTLAEVGHDAGRFVNMRAACREEFEGWYKRFSPLAVVPDVVAAWC
;
A
#
# COMPACT_ATOMS: atom_id res chain seq x y z
N MET A 1 50.94 48.28 -26.49
CA MET A 1 52.02 48.07 -25.50
C MET A 1 51.38 48.00 -24.12
N ALA A 2 51.73 46.98 -23.43
CA ALA A 2 51.42 46.66 -22.04
C ALA A 2 50.10 45.84 -21.83
N ASP A 3 50.35 44.55 -21.78
CA ASP A 3 49.47 43.52 -21.24
C ASP A 3 49.12 43.76 -19.78
N THR A 4 47.84 43.55 -19.43
CA THR A 4 47.44 43.33 -18.05
C THR A 4 46.85 41.93 -17.94
N LEU A 5 47.61 41.03 -17.42
CA LEU A 5 47.23 39.69 -16.96
C LEU A 5 46.25 39.81 -15.76
N SER A 6 45.00 39.37 -15.90
CA SER A 6 44.12 39.17 -14.78
C SER A 6 44.34 37.80 -14.19
N SER A 7 44.66 37.74 -12.92
CA SER A 7 44.81 36.55 -12.10
C SER A 7 43.45 35.92 -11.79
N ASP A 8 43.18 34.81 -12.48
CA ASP A 8 42.09 33.90 -12.07
C ASP A 8 42.49 33.15 -10.80
N SER A 9 41.85 33.55 -9.68
CA SER A 9 41.91 32.82 -8.43
C SER A 9 41.04 31.57 -8.54
N ALA A 10 41.68 30.42 -8.75
CA ALA A 10 41.06 29.10 -8.66
C ALA A 10 40.59 28.87 -7.21
N GLU A 11 39.28 28.99 -6.97
CA GLU A 11 38.66 28.51 -5.72
C GLU A 11 38.96 27.01 -5.57
N SER A 12 39.72 26.68 -4.55
CA SER A 12 39.95 25.31 -4.09
C SER A 12 38.63 24.73 -3.60
N LYS A 13 37.95 23.94 -4.45
CA LYS A 13 36.90 23.04 -4.00
C LYS A 13 37.54 22.08 -2.99
N GLY A 14 37.25 22.33 -1.70
CA GLY A 14 37.67 21.46 -0.60
C GLY A 14 37.23 20.02 -0.90
N LEU A 15 38.18 19.11 -1.04
CA LEU A 15 37.95 17.68 -1.00
C LEU A 15 37.30 17.37 0.36
N GLN A 16 35.99 17.14 0.34
CA GLN A 16 35.31 16.53 1.50
C GLN A 16 35.97 15.15 1.71
N ALA A 17 36.44 14.91 2.93
CA ALA A 17 36.97 13.62 3.33
C ALA A 17 35.95 12.51 2.96
N PRO A 18 36.39 11.35 2.46
CA PRO A 18 35.51 10.26 2.12
C PRO A 18 34.72 9.87 3.38
N THR A 19 33.40 10.08 3.35
CA THR A 19 32.49 9.61 4.40
C THR A 19 32.68 8.09 4.54
N ALA A 20 32.76 7.58 5.78
CA ALA A 20 32.86 6.14 6.04
C ALA A 20 31.79 5.39 5.23
N PRO A 21 32.10 4.20 4.69
CA PRO A 21 31.15 3.46 3.87
C PRO A 21 29.89 3.21 4.68
N ARG A 22 28.73 3.70 4.16
CA ARG A 22 27.43 3.52 4.82
C ARG A 22 27.15 2.03 4.98
N LYS A 23 26.58 1.64 6.10
CA LYS A 23 26.07 0.28 6.30
C LYS A 23 24.99 -0.01 5.26
N ARG A 24 25.13 -1.11 4.49
CA ARG A 24 24.17 -1.48 3.46
C ARG A 24 23.15 -2.49 3.98
N VAL A 25 21.87 -2.20 3.80
CA VAL A 25 20.76 -3.10 4.04
C VAL A 25 20.11 -3.45 2.70
N ILE A 26 20.08 -4.73 2.34
CA ILE A 26 19.35 -5.13 1.12
C ILE A 26 17.87 -5.25 1.41
N TRP A 27 17.04 -4.79 0.47
CA TRP A 27 15.58 -4.94 0.56
C TRP A 27 15.02 -5.67 -0.65
N LEU A 28 14.62 -6.93 -0.44
CA LEU A 28 14.08 -7.79 -1.46
C LEU A 28 12.58 -7.57 -1.67
N GLN A 29 12.18 -7.28 -2.94
CA GLN A 29 10.77 -7.22 -3.35
C GLN A 29 10.55 -7.94 -4.68
N ASN A 30 9.29 -8.31 -4.98
CA ASN A 30 8.96 -8.95 -6.26
C ASN A 30 9.17 -7.98 -7.42
N SER A 31 8.66 -6.75 -7.29
CA SER A 31 8.70 -5.70 -8.32
C SER A 31 8.89 -4.33 -7.68
N ALA A 32 9.32 -3.37 -8.47
CA ALA A 32 9.42 -1.97 -8.10
C ALA A 32 8.04 -1.31 -8.21
N ASP A 33 7.17 -1.52 -7.23
CA ASP A 33 5.91 -0.79 -7.16
C ASP A 33 6.12 0.63 -6.62
N HIS A 34 5.20 1.51 -6.98
CA HIS A 34 5.26 2.95 -6.69
C HIS A 34 5.52 3.27 -5.20
N TYR A 35 4.75 2.65 -4.33
CA TYR A 35 4.84 2.93 -2.88
C TYR A 35 6.17 2.44 -2.29
N PHE A 36 6.64 1.29 -2.76
CA PHE A 36 7.90 0.74 -2.30
C PHE A 36 9.10 1.57 -2.76
N VAL A 37 9.08 2.02 -4.03
CA VAL A 37 10.13 2.88 -4.59
C VAL A 37 10.24 4.18 -3.81
N GLN A 38 9.11 4.84 -3.56
CA GLN A 38 9.07 6.08 -2.77
C GLN A 38 9.53 5.87 -1.32
N MET A 39 9.17 4.73 -0.71
CA MET A 39 9.64 4.37 0.62
C MET A 39 11.16 4.18 0.64
N LEU A 40 11.72 3.50 -0.35
CA LEU A 40 13.16 3.27 -0.47
C LEU A 40 13.92 4.60 -0.62
N ASP A 41 13.42 5.49 -1.50
CA ASP A 41 13.98 6.81 -1.72
C ASP A 41 13.91 7.69 -0.46
N ALA A 42 12.80 7.64 0.27
CA ALA A 42 12.61 8.39 1.52
C ALA A 42 13.51 7.87 2.66
N LEU A 43 13.69 6.55 2.79
CA LEU A 43 14.61 5.97 3.77
C LEU A 43 16.07 6.33 3.47
N ASN A 44 16.48 6.28 2.20
CA ASN A 44 17.83 6.67 1.80
C ASN A 44 18.13 8.17 1.99
N ALA A 45 17.10 9.02 1.93
CA ALA A 45 17.21 10.45 2.20
C ALA A 45 17.53 10.76 3.68
N GLN A 46 17.28 9.85 4.62
CA GLN A 46 17.63 9.99 6.03
C GLN A 46 19.15 9.89 6.29
N GLY A 47 19.91 9.23 5.41
CA GLY A 47 21.35 9.38 5.30
C GLY A 47 22.25 8.38 6.02
N ASP A 48 21.79 7.71 7.08
CA ASP A 48 22.67 6.90 7.96
C ASP A 48 22.95 5.49 7.40
N VAL A 49 22.02 4.93 6.65
CA VAL A 49 22.06 3.58 6.10
C VAL A 49 21.76 3.63 4.61
N GLU A 50 22.44 2.82 3.82
CA GLU A 50 22.11 2.59 2.43
C GLU A 50 21.08 1.44 2.32
N TYR A 51 19.86 1.76 1.93
CA TYR A 51 18.84 0.76 1.60
C TYR A 51 18.93 0.42 0.10
N PHE A 52 19.48 -0.75 -0.20
CA PHE A 52 19.71 -1.24 -1.56
C PHE A 52 18.53 -2.10 -2.04
N GLY A 53 17.82 -1.64 -3.05
CA GLY A 53 16.67 -2.35 -3.62
C GLY A 53 17.07 -3.57 -4.43
N VAL A 54 16.57 -4.75 -4.10
CA VAL A 54 16.75 -5.98 -4.88
C VAL A 54 15.40 -6.43 -5.40
N PHE A 55 15.12 -6.19 -6.67
CA PHE A 55 13.87 -6.54 -7.31
C PHE A 55 14.00 -7.85 -8.07
N LEU A 56 13.05 -8.76 -7.87
CA LEU A 56 13.07 -10.07 -8.51
C LEU A 56 12.69 -10.00 -9.99
N CYS A 57 11.94 -9.00 -10.40
CA CYS A 57 11.66 -8.69 -11.79
C CYS A 57 11.57 -7.18 -12.01
N PRO A 58 11.94 -6.69 -13.21
CA PRO A 58 11.70 -5.30 -13.58
C PRO A 58 10.20 -4.99 -13.69
N PRO A 59 9.82 -3.71 -13.62
CA PRO A 59 8.43 -3.30 -13.80
C PRO A 59 7.94 -3.67 -15.21
N PRO A 60 6.67 -4.15 -15.34
CA PRO A 60 6.08 -4.35 -16.66
C PRO A 60 6.00 -3.04 -17.41
N SER A 61 6.35 -3.04 -18.70
CA SER A 61 6.26 -1.88 -19.57
C SER A 61 4.83 -1.32 -19.60
N GLY A 62 4.70 0.01 -19.51
CA GLY A 62 3.41 0.71 -19.61
C GLY A 62 2.55 0.69 -18.34
N ASN A 63 3.01 0.15 -17.23
CA ASN A 63 2.26 0.17 -15.97
C ASN A 63 2.67 1.38 -15.11
N VAL A 64 1.76 2.35 -14.99
CA VAL A 64 1.98 3.59 -14.21
C VAL A 64 2.19 3.36 -12.70
N LEU A 65 1.79 2.19 -12.18
CA LEU A 65 1.97 1.82 -10.77
C LEU A 65 3.34 1.22 -10.47
N HIS A 66 4.18 1.00 -11.48
CA HIS A 66 5.53 0.47 -11.33
C HIS A 66 6.53 1.51 -11.81
N GLN A 67 7.50 1.82 -10.96
CA GLN A 67 8.53 2.81 -11.24
C GLN A 67 9.91 2.22 -10.97
N VAL A 68 10.91 2.69 -11.71
CA VAL A 68 12.30 2.41 -11.38
C VAL A 68 12.74 3.44 -10.34
N PRO A 69 13.41 3.03 -9.23
CA PRO A 69 13.96 3.99 -8.27
C PRO A 69 14.90 4.97 -8.98
N LYS A 70 14.70 6.28 -8.74
CA LYS A 70 15.51 7.33 -9.37
C LYS A 70 16.68 7.75 -8.51
N LYS A 71 16.56 7.62 -7.20
CA LYS A 71 17.52 8.12 -6.21
C LYS A 71 18.19 7.01 -5.40
N SER A 72 17.55 5.84 -5.28
CA SER A 72 18.06 4.74 -4.47
C SER A 72 18.82 3.71 -5.31
N PRO A 73 19.94 3.17 -4.80
CA PRO A 73 20.66 2.11 -5.47
C PRO A 73 19.82 0.84 -5.53
N HIS A 74 19.83 0.16 -6.68
CA HIS A 74 19.00 -1.03 -6.87
C HIS A 74 19.53 -1.96 -7.96
N VAL A 75 18.97 -3.17 -8.01
CA VAL A 75 19.20 -4.17 -9.06
C VAL A 75 17.92 -4.93 -9.39
N PHE A 76 17.78 -5.32 -10.65
CA PHE A 76 16.77 -6.27 -11.12
C PHE A 76 17.47 -7.61 -11.42
N LEU A 77 17.03 -8.69 -10.73
CA LEU A 77 17.67 -10.01 -10.83
C LEU A 77 17.10 -10.89 -11.94
N GLY A 78 15.91 -10.60 -12.43
CA GLY A 78 15.22 -11.34 -13.46
C GLY A 78 14.81 -10.48 -14.63
N GLU A 79 14.30 -11.12 -15.69
CA GLU A 79 13.76 -10.45 -16.87
C GLU A 79 12.33 -9.92 -16.62
N SER A 80 11.88 -9.02 -17.49
CA SER A 80 10.49 -8.51 -17.46
C SER A 80 9.48 -9.64 -17.57
N ALA A 81 8.40 -9.55 -16.83
CA ALA A 81 7.29 -10.48 -16.95
C ALA A 81 6.64 -10.33 -18.34
N VAL A 82 6.58 -11.42 -19.11
CA VAL A 82 5.83 -11.46 -20.37
C VAL A 82 4.34 -11.43 -20.02
N PRO A 83 3.49 -10.61 -20.66
CA PRO A 83 2.05 -10.62 -20.44
C PRO A 83 1.48 -12.02 -20.61
N GLY A 84 0.74 -12.54 -19.59
CA GLY A 84 0.17 -13.89 -19.59
C GLY A 84 1.12 -15.02 -19.20
N GLY A 85 2.42 -14.76 -18.99
CA GLY A 85 3.40 -15.75 -18.54
C GLY A 85 3.42 -15.96 -17.02
N ALA A 86 4.06 -17.06 -16.57
CA ALA A 86 4.32 -17.26 -15.14
C ALA A 86 5.18 -16.10 -14.60
N PRO A 87 4.89 -15.59 -13.39
CA PRO A 87 5.65 -14.49 -12.80
C PRO A 87 7.16 -14.79 -12.83
N ALA A 88 7.96 -13.93 -13.46
CA ALA A 88 9.40 -14.11 -13.66
C ALA A 88 10.18 -14.39 -12.36
N HIS A 89 9.69 -13.85 -11.24
CA HIS A 89 10.27 -14.08 -9.91
C HIS A 89 10.24 -15.55 -9.42
N LYS A 90 9.49 -16.42 -10.08
CA LYS A 90 9.47 -17.86 -9.75
C LYS A 90 10.61 -18.65 -10.35
N LYS A 91 11.33 -18.09 -11.34
CA LYS A 91 12.37 -18.77 -12.12
C LYS A 91 13.80 -18.33 -11.81
N LEU A 92 14.03 -17.53 -10.75
CA LEU A 92 15.37 -17.08 -10.39
C LEU A 92 16.26 -18.27 -9.99
N GLY A 93 17.37 -18.40 -10.68
CA GLY A 93 18.29 -19.52 -10.61
C GLY A 93 19.64 -19.21 -9.92
N PRO A 94 20.68 -20.03 -10.19
CA PRO A 94 22.01 -19.91 -9.58
C PRO A 94 22.68 -18.55 -9.74
N ALA A 95 22.50 -17.88 -10.88
CA ALA A 95 23.10 -16.57 -11.15
C ALA A 95 22.62 -15.49 -10.15
N ALA A 96 21.32 -15.44 -9.86
CA ALA A 96 20.76 -14.54 -8.87
C ALA A 96 21.28 -14.86 -7.44
N GLN A 97 21.45 -16.15 -7.12
CA GLN A 97 22.07 -16.55 -5.86
C GLN A 97 23.54 -16.15 -5.76
N ALA A 98 24.30 -16.30 -6.85
CA ALA A 98 25.69 -15.86 -6.92
C ALA A 98 25.81 -14.35 -6.72
N TYR A 99 24.91 -13.56 -7.35
CA TYR A 99 24.86 -12.12 -7.14
C TYR A 99 24.71 -11.76 -5.66
N ILE A 100 23.73 -12.35 -4.94
CA ILE A 100 23.54 -12.07 -3.51
C ILE A 100 24.74 -12.50 -2.65
N ARG A 101 25.41 -13.63 -3.00
CA ARG A 101 26.60 -14.09 -2.27
C ARG A 101 27.78 -13.14 -2.40
N ASN A 102 27.91 -12.47 -3.55
CA ASN A 102 28.99 -11.53 -3.86
C ASN A 102 28.67 -10.10 -3.42
N LEU A 103 27.42 -9.80 -3.06
CA LEU A 103 27.02 -8.49 -2.59
C LEU A 103 27.39 -8.32 -1.11
N SER A 104 28.09 -7.23 -0.78
CA SER A 104 28.38 -6.87 0.61
C SER A 104 27.19 -6.15 1.25
N PHE A 105 26.66 -6.69 2.35
CA PHE A 105 25.57 -6.09 3.13
C PHE A 105 25.59 -6.58 4.57
N SER A 106 25.07 -5.76 5.48
CA SER A 106 25.07 -6.01 6.93
C SER A 106 23.73 -6.53 7.47
N ALA A 107 22.63 -6.29 6.75
CA ALA A 107 21.31 -6.80 7.11
C ALA A 107 20.41 -6.97 5.87
N ALA A 108 19.30 -7.71 6.02
CA ALA A 108 18.35 -7.94 4.94
C ALA A 108 16.91 -7.71 5.38
N ILE A 109 16.12 -7.02 4.55
CA ILE A 109 14.66 -6.92 4.68
C ILE A 109 14.04 -7.65 3.49
N VAL A 110 13.18 -8.62 3.75
CA VAL A 110 12.58 -9.47 2.71
C VAL A 110 11.07 -9.26 2.66
N GLY A 111 10.56 -8.80 1.52
CA GLY A 111 9.15 -8.57 1.27
C GLY A 111 8.38 -9.88 1.07
N GLY A 112 7.97 -10.51 2.17
CA GLY A 112 7.24 -11.78 2.15
C GLY A 112 8.10 -13.03 1.94
N TYR A 113 7.44 -14.17 1.70
CA TYR A 113 8.06 -15.51 1.59
C TYR A 113 7.49 -16.33 0.42
N ASP A 114 6.86 -15.69 -0.52
CA ASP A 114 6.06 -16.27 -1.61
C ASP A 114 6.89 -16.98 -2.68
N SER A 115 8.19 -16.65 -2.83
CA SER A 115 9.07 -17.27 -3.82
C SER A 115 10.13 -18.19 -3.20
N HIS A 116 10.64 -19.16 -3.99
CA HIS A 116 11.77 -20.00 -3.57
C HIS A 116 13.03 -19.17 -3.31
N PHE A 117 13.26 -18.13 -4.12
CA PHE A 117 14.42 -17.27 -3.98
C PHE A 117 14.42 -16.49 -2.66
N LYS A 118 13.31 -15.87 -2.28
CA LYS A 118 13.16 -15.17 -0.98
C LYS A 118 13.42 -16.12 0.19
N ARG A 119 12.86 -17.33 0.15
CA ARG A 119 13.13 -18.34 1.19
C ARG A 119 14.58 -18.82 1.21
N TRP A 120 15.23 -18.85 0.05
CA TRP A 120 16.67 -19.14 -0.02
C TRP A 120 17.47 -18.00 0.61
N VAL A 121 17.16 -16.72 0.32
CA VAL A 121 17.82 -15.55 0.95
C VAL A 121 17.69 -15.59 2.47
N LEU A 122 16.48 -15.89 3.00
CA LEU A 122 16.28 -16.01 4.46
C LEU A 122 17.19 -17.07 5.07
N ARG A 123 17.30 -18.26 4.44
CA ARG A 123 18.22 -19.34 4.90
C ARG A 123 19.68 -18.94 4.79
N TYR A 124 20.06 -18.29 3.69
CA TYR A 124 21.42 -17.81 3.47
C TYR A 124 21.83 -16.80 4.54
N CYS A 125 21.02 -15.79 4.78
CA CYS A 125 21.28 -14.79 5.84
C CYS A 125 21.40 -15.48 7.21
N LYS A 126 20.48 -16.37 7.55
CA LYS A 126 20.51 -17.12 8.82
C LYS A 126 21.81 -17.94 8.97
N SER A 127 22.27 -18.62 7.91
CA SER A 127 23.50 -19.42 7.94
C SER A 127 24.78 -18.58 8.08
N ARG A 128 24.71 -17.29 7.76
CA ARG A 128 25.81 -16.33 7.85
C ARG A 128 25.73 -15.41 9.06
N GLY A 129 24.71 -15.57 9.92
CA GLY A 129 24.48 -14.68 11.04
C GLY A 129 24.06 -13.25 10.65
N ILE A 130 23.62 -13.05 9.41
CA ILE A 130 23.17 -11.73 8.91
C ILE A 130 21.75 -11.47 9.44
N PRO A 131 21.53 -10.38 10.20
CA PRO A 131 20.23 -10.03 10.72
C PRO A 131 19.17 -9.83 9.62
N THR A 132 17.95 -10.33 9.89
CA THR A 132 16.92 -10.35 8.84
C THR A 132 15.56 -9.96 9.38
N ALA A 133 14.87 -9.02 8.69
CA ALA A 133 13.45 -8.76 8.89
C ALA A 133 12.62 -9.25 7.71
N MET A 134 11.38 -9.65 8.00
CA MET A 134 10.37 -9.89 6.98
C MET A 134 9.32 -8.79 7.02
N PHE A 135 9.21 -8.04 5.93
CA PHE A 135 8.20 -7.00 5.73
C PHE A 135 6.97 -7.63 5.08
N ALA A 136 5.85 -7.69 5.80
CA ALA A 136 4.80 -8.63 5.44
C ALA A 136 3.40 -8.00 5.41
N ASP A 137 2.77 -8.09 4.25
CA ASP A 137 1.36 -7.79 4.04
C ASP A 137 0.51 -9.03 4.34
N SER A 138 0.15 -9.21 5.62
CA SER A 138 -0.60 -10.37 6.09
C SER A 138 -1.78 -9.93 6.94
N ASN A 139 -2.92 -10.64 6.81
CA ASN A 139 -4.13 -10.31 7.56
C ASN A 139 -4.92 -11.57 7.92
N ILE A 140 -5.10 -11.83 9.21
CA ILE A 140 -5.84 -12.99 9.71
C ILE A 140 -7.32 -12.97 9.30
N ARG A 141 -7.92 -11.80 9.15
CA ARG A 141 -9.33 -11.65 8.77
C ARG A 141 -9.57 -11.94 7.29
N ALA A 142 -8.54 -11.77 6.44
CA ALA A 142 -8.60 -12.13 5.04
C ALA A 142 -8.58 -13.67 4.81
N GLU A 143 -8.24 -14.46 5.83
CA GLU A 143 -8.21 -15.93 5.76
C GLU A 143 -9.47 -16.62 6.33
N ARG A 144 -10.58 -15.90 6.44
CA ARG A 144 -11.83 -16.41 7.03
C ARG A 144 -12.38 -17.66 6.31
N GLY A 145 -12.96 -18.57 7.08
CA GLY A 145 -13.72 -19.72 6.65
C GLY A 145 -13.59 -20.92 7.61
N ARG A 146 -14.73 -21.61 7.83
CA ARG A 146 -14.87 -22.68 8.82
C ARG A 146 -14.74 -24.08 8.24
N SER A 147 -14.61 -24.25 6.91
CA SER A 147 -14.57 -25.59 6.29
C SER A 147 -13.36 -26.41 6.76
N ILE A 148 -13.50 -27.74 6.80
CA ILE A 148 -12.45 -28.68 7.19
C ILE A 148 -11.21 -28.51 6.31
N LYS A 149 -11.39 -28.30 4.99
CA LYS A 149 -10.28 -28.01 4.06
C LYS A 149 -9.48 -26.78 4.46
N LYS A 150 -10.17 -25.73 4.92
CA LYS A 150 -9.49 -24.49 5.39
C LYS A 150 -8.79 -24.70 6.76
N LYS A 151 -9.32 -25.55 7.65
CA LYS A 151 -8.65 -25.91 8.91
C LYS A 151 -7.36 -26.66 8.64
N LEU A 152 -7.39 -27.68 7.76
CA LEU A 152 -6.21 -28.46 7.37
C LEU A 152 -5.15 -27.57 6.69
N LYS A 153 -5.57 -26.69 5.76
CA LYS A 153 -4.67 -25.72 5.12
C LYS A 153 -3.99 -24.80 6.15
N ARG A 154 -4.70 -24.31 7.17
CA ARG A 154 -4.14 -23.49 8.24
C ARG A 154 -3.13 -24.27 9.10
N PHE A 155 -3.40 -25.54 9.38
CA PHE A 155 -2.48 -26.39 10.11
C PHE A 155 -1.17 -26.61 9.34
N ALA A 156 -1.26 -27.01 8.07
CA ALA A 156 -0.08 -27.12 7.19
C ALA A 156 0.70 -25.80 7.08
N LYS A 157 -0.03 -24.67 6.96
CA LYS A 157 0.56 -23.33 6.95
C LYS A 157 1.27 -23.00 8.26
N ARG A 158 0.76 -23.44 9.41
CA ARG A 158 1.41 -23.24 10.71
C ARG A 158 2.79 -23.93 10.78
N ILE A 159 2.88 -25.16 10.30
CA ILE A 159 4.16 -25.89 10.23
C ILE A 159 5.13 -25.18 9.28
N PHE A 160 4.64 -24.77 8.11
CA PHE A 160 5.45 -24.05 7.13
C PHE A 160 5.94 -22.70 7.67
N LEU A 161 5.04 -21.90 8.27
CA LEU A 161 5.39 -20.59 8.80
C LEU A 161 6.33 -20.68 10.01
N HIS A 162 6.23 -21.73 10.83
CA HIS A 162 7.18 -21.93 11.91
C HIS A 162 8.63 -22.00 11.39
N ARG A 163 8.85 -22.70 10.27
CA ARG A 163 10.17 -22.73 9.60
C ARG A 163 10.62 -21.38 9.06
N ILE A 164 9.69 -20.54 8.60
CA ILE A 164 10.02 -19.17 8.16
C ILE A 164 10.35 -18.28 9.35
N ILE A 165 9.54 -18.32 10.41
CA ILE A 165 9.72 -17.54 11.65
C ILE A 165 11.07 -17.85 12.32
N SER A 166 11.55 -19.10 12.25
CA SER A 166 12.86 -19.47 12.80
C SER A 166 14.04 -18.89 12.04
N GLN A 167 13.83 -18.43 10.78
CA GLN A 167 14.88 -17.88 9.91
C GLN A 167 15.00 -16.36 9.99
N VAL A 168 14.05 -15.66 10.63
CA VAL A 168 14.03 -14.21 10.72
C VAL A 168 14.20 -13.73 12.15
N ASP A 169 14.81 -12.57 12.33
CA ASP A 169 14.97 -11.93 13.63
C ASP A 169 13.77 -11.05 13.97
N LYS A 170 13.21 -10.39 12.97
CA LYS A 170 11.99 -9.58 13.10
C LYS A 170 10.98 -9.86 11.99
N VAL A 171 9.71 -9.65 12.31
CA VAL A 171 8.60 -9.60 11.35
C VAL A 171 7.94 -8.24 11.48
N ILE A 172 7.76 -7.55 10.36
CA ILE A 172 7.21 -6.20 10.31
C ILE A 172 5.85 -6.23 9.58
N PRO A 173 4.74 -6.54 10.27
CA PRO A 173 3.40 -6.50 9.70
C PRO A 173 2.87 -5.07 9.57
N PHE A 174 1.99 -4.82 8.57
CA PHE A 174 1.51 -3.49 8.21
C PHE A 174 0.36 -2.96 9.07
N ASN A 175 -0.28 -3.80 9.88
CA ASN A 175 -1.45 -3.43 10.68
C ASN A 175 -1.67 -4.40 11.83
N ARG A 176 -2.61 -4.07 12.74
CA ARG A 176 -2.96 -4.95 13.89
C ARG A 176 -3.44 -6.36 13.48
N CYS A 177 -4.10 -6.47 12.33
CA CYS A 177 -4.56 -7.78 11.84
C CYS A 177 -3.38 -8.63 11.35
N GLY A 178 -2.32 -8.00 10.83
CA GLY A 178 -1.05 -8.64 10.51
C GLY A 178 -0.29 -9.08 11.78
N VAL A 179 -0.26 -8.25 12.82
CA VAL A 179 0.28 -8.66 14.14
C VAL A 179 -0.45 -9.90 14.66
N ALA A 180 -1.79 -9.88 14.64
CA ALA A 180 -2.60 -11.02 15.06
C ALA A 180 -2.36 -12.28 14.21
N TYR A 181 -2.13 -12.11 12.89
CA TYR A 181 -1.78 -13.20 11.98
C TYR A 181 -0.48 -13.89 12.39
N TRP A 182 0.60 -13.14 12.56
CA TRP A 182 1.90 -13.70 12.90
C TRP A 182 1.91 -14.33 14.30
N ARG A 183 1.23 -13.70 15.26
CA ARG A 183 1.03 -14.28 16.61
C ARG A 183 0.24 -15.59 16.58
N TYR A 184 -0.83 -15.65 15.79
CA TYR A 184 -1.63 -16.87 15.60
C TYR A 184 -0.80 -18.02 15.02
N TYR A 185 0.12 -17.72 14.10
CA TYR A 185 1.01 -18.72 13.52
C TYR A 185 2.28 -19.01 14.35
N GLY A 186 2.37 -18.50 15.57
CA GLY A 186 3.40 -18.84 16.54
C GLY A 186 4.63 -17.93 16.53
N CYS A 187 4.57 -16.74 15.92
CA CYS A 187 5.66 -15.78 16.01
C CYS A 187 5.74 -15.20 17.43
N PRO A 188 6.90 -15.25 18.11
CA PRO A 188 7.10 -14.65 19.42
C PRO A 188 6.85 -13.14 19.41
N ALA A 189 6.37 -12.57 20.52
CA ALA A 189 6.03 -11.13 20.60
C ALA A 189 7.24 -10.24 20.34
N ASN A 190 8.40 -10.60 20.87
CA ASN A 190 9.65 -9.85 20.72
C ASN A 190 10.21 -9.82 19.29
N LYS A 191 9.71 -10.69 18.40
CA LYS A 191 10.04 -10.67 16.97
C LYS A 191 9.08 -9.79 16.15
N VAL A 192 7.92 -9.42 16.66
CA VAL A 192 6.91 -8.68 15.93
C VAL A 192 7.08 -7.18 16.18
N VAL A 193 7.40 -6.41 15.13
CA VAL A 193 7.48 -4.95 15.17
C VAL A 193 6.44 -4.41 14.17
N ARG A 194 5.41 -3.76 14.68
CA ARG A 194 4.35 -3.24 13.81
C ARG A 194 4.79 -2.01 13.05
N SER A 195 4.52 -1.99 11.75
CA SER A 195 4.67 -0.82 10.88
C SER A 195 3.41 -0.63 10.02
N THR A 196 3.54 0.10 8.93
CA THR A 196 2.55 0.23 7.86
C THR A 196 3.25 0.38 6.50
N CYS A 197 2.48 0.54 5.42
CA CYS A 197 3.02 0.99 4.13
C CYS A 197 3.32 2.49 4.17
N LEU A 198 4.20 2.95 3.30
CA LEU A 198 4.35 4.39 3.07
C LEU A 198 3.02 4.95 2.53
N CYS A 199 2.53 6.01 3.14
CA CYS A 199 1.51 6.88 2.58
C CYS A 199 2.23 8.10 1.99
N ALA A 200 2.29 8.15 0.67
CA ALA A 200 3.07 9.15 -0.07
C ALA A 200 2.18 10.28 -0.63
N VAL A 201 1.08 10.58 0.04
CA VAL A 201 0.16 11.64 -0.35
C VAL A 201 0.76 13.00 0.03
N ASP A 202 0.87 13.88 -0.95
CA ASP A 202 1.09 15.31 -0.71
C ASP A 202 -0.25 15.94 -0.28
N VAL A 203 -0.46 15.99 1.04
CA VAL A 203 -1.71 16.45 1.63
C VAL A 203 -2.00 17.92 1.30
N PRO A 204 -1.05 18.86 1.44
CA PRO A 204 -1.25 20.25 1.02
C PRO A 204 -1.68 20.38 -0.44
N ALA A 205 -0.98 19.71 -1.36
CA ALA A 205 -1.33 19.74 -2.78
C ALA A 205 -2.72 19.15 -3.05
N ALA A 206 -3.07 18.02 -2.42
CA ALA A 206 -4.38 17.39 -2.57
C ALA A 206 -5.54 18.28 -2.07
N LEU A 207 -5.34 19.00 -0.96
CA LEU A 207 -6.34 19.90 -0.39
C LEU A 207 -6.50 21.20 -1.20
N ALA A 208 -5.44 21.65 -1.90
CA ALA A 208 -5.43 22.86 -2.73
C ALA A 208 -6.07 22.66 -4.11
N VAL A 209 -6.43 21.42 -4.49
CA VAL A 209 -7.01 21.13 -5.81
C VAL A 209 -8.37 21.80 -5.96
N ASN A 210 -8.55 22.51 -7.08
CA ASN A 210 -9.83 23.08 -7.45
C ASN A 210 -10.84 21.98 -7.83
N ARG A 211 -11.96 21.93 -7.12
CA ARG A 211 -13.01 20.91 -7.32
C ARG A 211 -13.61 20.97 -8.73
N GLU A 212 -13.94 22.15 -9.21
CA GLU A 212 -14.61 22.32 -10.50
C GLU A 212 -13.73 21.86 -11.66
N GLU A 213 -12.46 22.27 -11.67
CA GLU A 213 -11.48 21.84 -12.68
C GLU A 213 -11.23 20.32 -12.65
N LEU A 214 -11.06 19.75 -11.43
CA LEU A 214 -10.84 18.33 -11.28
C LEU A 214 -12.06 17.52 -11.72
N PHE A 215 -13.28 17.96 -11.34
CA PHE A 215 -14.52 17.30 -11.69
C PHE A 215 -14.80 17.39 -13.18
N ALA A 216 -14.54 18.55 -13.81
CA ALA A 216 -14.68 18.73 -15.27
C ALA A 216 -13.76 17.75 -16.04
N ARG A 217 -12.50 17.57 -15.58
CA ARG A 217 -11.54 16.62 -16.18
C ARG A 217 -12.08 15.19 -16.23
N TYR A 218 -12.80 14.76 -15.19
CA TYR A 218 -13.37 13.43 -15.09
C TYR A 218 -14.87 13.36 -15.40
N LYS A 219 -15.44 14.43 -15.95
CA LYS A 219 -16.87 14.55 -16.33
C LYS A 219 -17.81 14.24 -15.14
N LEU A 220 -17.41 14.69 -13.96
CA LEU A 220 -18.21 14.60 -12.73
C LEU A 220 -19.01 15.92 -12.55
N PRO A 221 -20.28 15.86 -12.15
CA PRO A 221 -21.06 17.06 -11.83
C PRO A 221 -20.56 17.69 -10.51
N ALA A 222 -20.16 18.96 -10.56
CA ALA A 222 -19.57 19.67 -9.43
C ALA A 222 -20.57 19.98 -8.30
N ASP A 223 -21.87 20.03 -8.62
CA ASP A 223 -22.99 20.28 -7.70
C ASP A 223 -23.43 19.05 -6.90
N ARG A 224 -22.87 17.86 -7.22
CA ARG A 224 -23.24 16.60 -6.55
C ARG A 224 -22.25 16.24 -5.44
N LYS A 225 -22.76 15.59 -4.39
CA LYS A 225 -21.93 14.97 -3.34
C LYS A 225 -21.24 13.71 -3.90
N LEU A 226 -19.94 13.55 -3.62
CA LEU A 226 -19.14 12.47 -4.17
C LEU A 226 -18.84 11.38 -3.14
N ILE A 227 -19.23 10.15 -3.44
CA ILE A 227 -18.64 8.95 -2.87
C ILE A 227 -17.55 8.48 -3.83
N PHE A 228 -16.34 8.24 -3.33
CA PHE A 228 -15.21 7.84 -4.18
C PHE A 228 -14.68 6.45 -3.81
N THR A 229 -14.24 5.72 -4.82
CA THR A 229 -13.52 4.45 -4.68
C THR A 229 -12.36 4.42 -5.65
N ALA A 230 -11.14 4.15 -5.15
CA ALA A 230 -9.96 3.88 -5.97
C ALA A 230 -9.55 2.41 -5.78
N ALA A 231 -9.78 1.56 -6.81
CA ALA A 231 -9.51 0.13 -6.70
C ALA A 231 -9.44 -0.55 -8.07
N ARG A 232 -8.64 -1.62 -8.17
CA ARG A 232 -8.70 -2.53 -9.33
C ARG A 232 -10.07 -3.20 -9.43
N LEU A 233 -10.62 -3.34 -10.63
CA LEU A 233 -11.91 -4.00 -10.85
C LEU A 233 -11.75 -5.52 -10.89
N VAL A 234 -11.50 -6.12 -9.72
CA VAL A 234 -11.26 -7.56 -9.53
C VAL A 234 -12.19 -8.13 -8.44
N PRO A 235 -12.46 -9.45 -8.40
CA PRO A 235 -13.40 -10.06 -7.45
C PRO A 235 -13.11 -9.73 -5.98
N ALA A 236 -11.83 -9.62 -5.60
CA ALA A 236 -11.43 -9.32 -4.22
C ALA A 236 -11.91 -7.95 -3.72
N LYS A 237 -12.14 -6.99 -4.63
CA LYS A 237 -12.63 -5.65 -4.30
C LYS A 237 -14.15 -5.56 -4.15
N ALA A 238 -14.87 -6.59 -4.58
CA ALA A 238 -16.33 -6.78 -4.40
C ALA A 238 -17.19 -5.54 -4.75
N LEU A 239 -16.81 -4.80 -5.82
CA LEU A 239 -17.51 -3.60 -6.25
C LEU A 239 -18.95 -3.87 -6.67
N HIS A 240 -19.29 -5.10 -7.06
CA HIS A 240 -20.67 -5.53 -7.35
C HIS A 240 -21.61 -5.33 -6.13
N LEU A 241 -21.10 -5.52 -4.89
CA LEU A 241 -21.87 -5.26 -3.68
C LEU A 241 -22.13 -3.76 -3.50
N MET A 242 -21.17 -2.91 -3.91
CA MET A 242 -21.35 -1.46 -3.84
C MET A 242 -22.34 -0.96 -4.90
N VAL A 243 -22.35 -1.54 -6.12
CA VAL A 243 -23.38 -1.24 -7.14
C VAL A 243 -24.78 -1.49 -6.54
N GLU A 244 -25.00 -2.66 -5.96
CA GLU A 244 -26.27 -3.03 -5.36
C GLU A 244 -26.65 -2.11 -4.18
N ALA A 245 -25.71 -1.90 -3.25
CA ALA A 245 -25.96 -1.11 -2.05
C ALA A 245 -26.20 0.36 -2.37
N PHE A 246 -25.46 0.96 -3.30
CA PHE A 246 -25.65 2.35 -3.72
C PHE A 246 -27.01 2.54 -4.40
N THR A 247 -27.40 1.65 -5.30
CA THR A 247 -28.72 1.69 -5.95
C THR A 247 -29.87 1.59 -4.95
N LYS A 248 -29.78 0.63 -4.02
CA LYS A 248 -30.82 0.44 -2.99
C LYS A 248 -30.89 1.58 -1.96
N SER A 249 -29.80 2.31 -1.75
CA SER A 249 -29.76 3.38 -0.75
C SER A 249 -30.57 4.63 -1.11
N GLY A 250 -30.94 4.80 -2.38
CA GLY A 250 -31.61 6.01 -2.87
C GLY A 250 -30.75 7.29 -2.82
N LEU A 251 -29.44 7.16 -2.60
CA LEU A 251 -28.52 8.31 -2.50
C LEU A 251 -28.43 9.10 -3.81
N ALA A 252 -28.60 8.45 -4.96
CA ALA A 252 -28.59 9.14 -6.26
C ALA A 252 -29.68 10.21 -6.34
N ASP A 253 -30.89 9.94 -5.83
CA ASP A 253 -32.02 10.86 -5.80
C ASP A 253 -31.82 12.01 -4.80
N GLN A 254 -30.93 11.80 -3.82
CA GLN A 254 -30.52 12.78 -2.81
C GLN A 254 -29.30 13.62 -3.23
N GLY A 255 -28.95 13.59 -4.51
CA GLY A 255 -27.85 14.38 -5.05
C GLY A 255 -26.45 13.78 -4.87
N TRP A 256 -26.34 12.48 -4.59
CA TRP A 256 -25.06 11.80 -4.51
C TRP A 256 -24.67 11.14 -5.83
N ILE A 257 -23.36 11.08 -6.08
CA ILE A 257 -22.76 10.23 -7.11
C ILE A 257 -21.73 9.31 -6.46
N TRP A 258 -21.54 8.14 -7.04
CA TRP A 258 -20.45 7.25 -6.72
C TRP A 258 -19.50 7.11 -7.91
N ALA A 259 -18.26 7.58 -7.77
CA ALA A 259 -17.23 7.49 -8.79
C ALA A 259 -16.19 6.42 -8.45
N VAL A 260 -15.85 5.60 -9.45
CA VAL A 260 -14.91 4.48 -9.33
C VAL A 260 -13.71 4.73 -10.25
N ALA A 261 -12.54 4.99 -9.64
CA ALA A 261 -11.26 5.05 -10.34
C ALA A 261 -10.62 3.66 -10.34
N GLY A 262 -10.32 3.15 -11.53
CA GLY A 262 -9.64 1.89 -11.71
C GLY A 262 -10.06 1.11 -12.94
N VAL A 263 -9.26 0.10 -13.26
CA VAL A 263 -9.47 -0.82 -14.37
C VAL A 263 -9.37 -2.27 -13.89
N GLY A 264 -9.88 -3.20 -14.68
CA GLY A 264 -9.80 -4.62 -14.37
C GLY A 264 -10.80 -5.45 -15.14
N PRO A 265 -10.71 -6.78 -15.05
CA PRO A 265 -11.52 -7.72 -15.85
C PRO A 265 -13.03 -7.65 -15.57
N LEU A 266 -13.45 -7.05 -14.45
CA LEU A 266 -14.87 -6.94 -14.10
C LEU A 266 -15.55 -5.67 -14.61
N LYS A 267 -14.85 -4.81 -15.39
CA LYS A 267 -15.38 -3.51 -15.84
C LYS A 267 -16.74 -3.65 -16.51
N ASP A 268 -16.82 -4.46 -17.55
CA ASP A 268 -18.05 -4.58 -18.37
C ASP A 268 -19.20 -5.19 -17.56
N GLN A 269 -18.91 -6.20 -16.73
CA GLN A 269 -19.89 -6.81 -15.82
C GLN A 269 -20.45 -5.78 -14.82
N LEU A 270 -19.60 -4.95 -14.22
CA LEU A 270 -20.03 -3.92 -13.26
C LEU A 270 -20.86 -2.82 -13.93
N GLN A 271 -20.49 -2.41 -15.15
CA GLN A 271 -21.25 -1.44 -15.94
C GLN A 271 -22.62 -2.00 -16.35
N GLN A 272 -22.68 -3.25 -16.78
CA GLN A 272 -23.95 -3.94 -17.09
C GLN A 272 -24.83 -4.05 -15.85
N GLN A 273 -24.29 -4.46 -14.70
CA GLN A 273 -25.03 -4.50 -13.44
C GLN A 273 -25.58 -3.13 -13.05
N ALA A 274 -24.77 -2.07 -13.14
CA ALA A 274 -25.21 -0.71 -12.86
C ALA A 274 -26.37 -0.29 -13.80
N GLY A 275 -26.28 -0.58 -15.10
CA GLY A 275 -27.34 -0.29 -16.07
C GLY A 275 -28.64 -1.05 -15.79
N SER A 276 -28.55 -2.34 -15.45
CA SER A 276 -29.72 -3.19 -15.16
C SER A 276 -30.47 -2.79 -13.88
N LEU A 277 -29.80 -2.14 -12.94
CA LEU A 277 -30.38 -1.68 -11.67
C LEU A 277 -30.75 -0.19 -11.69
N ASN A 278 -30.85 0.45 -12.87
CA ASN A 278 -31.04 1.90 -12.98
C ASN A 278 -30.06 2.70 -12.12
N GLY A 279 -28.78 2.28 -12.08
CA GLY A 279 -27.71 2.86 -11.27
C GLY A 279 -27.35 4.29 -11.71
N SER A 280 -28.35 5.18 -11.76
CA SER A 280 -28.14 6.61 -11.97
C SER A 280 -27.19 7.11 -10.89
N GLY A 281 -26.24 7.97 -11.24
CA GLY A 281 -25.24 8.46 -10.28
C GLY A 281 -23.98 7.59 -10.13
N ILE A 282 -23.87 6.41 -10.76
CA ILE A 282 -22.63 5.61 -10.77
C ILE A 282 -21.75 6.05 -11.96
N ARG A 283 -20.46 6.33 -11.70
CA ARG A 283 -19.49 6.80 -12.71
C ARG A 283 -18.23 5.93 -12.66
N PHE A 284 -17.94 5.22 -13.75
CA PHE A 284 -16.68 4.47 -13.90
C PHE A 284 -15.66 5.34 -14.63
N LEU A 285 -14.66 5.84 -13.93
CA LEU A 285 -13.66 6.80 -14.45
C LEU A 285 -12.56 6.11 -15.27
N GLY A 286 -12.43 4.79 -15.18
CA GLY A 286 -11.30 4.09 -15.79
C GLY A 286 -9.98 4.43 -15.10
N THR A 287 -8.91 4.58 -15.89
CA THR A 287 -7.60 5.00 -15.37
C THR A 287 -7.65 6.48 -15.01
N VAL A 288 -7.36 6.78 -13.75
CA VAL A 288 -7.18 8.15 -13.24
C VAL A 288 -5.69 8.39 -13.04
N ALA A 289 -5.22 9.60 -13.35
CA ALA A 289 -3.82 9.96 -13.12
C ALA A 289 -3.47 9.81 -11.62
N PRO A 290 -2.36 9.16 -11.27
CA PRO A 290 -1.98 8.96 -9.86
C PRO A 290 -1.94 10.26 -9.04
N ALA A 291 -1.54 11.37 -9.65
CA ALA A 291 -1.51 12.69 -9.02
C ALA A 291 -2.91 13.24 -8.68
N ASP A 292 -3.95 12.82 -9.41
CA ASP A 292 -5.32 13.30 -9.21
C ASP A 292 -6.10 12.47 -8.16
N ILE A 293 -5.64 11.25 -7.84
CA ILE A 293 -6.32 10.37 -6.86
C ILE A 293 -6.45 11.03 -5.48
N PRO A 294 -5.39 11.61 -4.89
CA PRO A 294 -5.51 12.30 -3.61
C PRO A 294 -6.46 13.51 -3.66
N GLY A 295 -6.46 14.26 -4.77
CA GLY A 295 -7.39 15.36 -4.99
C GLY A 295 -8.84 14.89 -5.04
N LEU A 296 -9.15 13.82 -5.78
CA LEU A 296 -10.48 13.21 -5.81
C LEU A 296 -10.91 12.70 -4.43
N MET A 297 -10.00 12.11 -3.65
CA MET A 297 -10.28 11.74 -2.26
C MET A 297 -10.59 12.99 -1.42
N ALA A 298 -9.77 14.03 -1.48
CA ALA A 298 -9.93 15.26 -0.71
C ALA A 298 -11.26 15.98 -1.02
N GLN A 299 -11.69 15.94 -2.28
CA GLN A 299 -12.93 16.54 -2.76
C GLN A 299 -14.16 15.62 -2.60
N SER A 300 -13.99 14.40 -2.09
CA SER A 300 -15.09 13.48 -1.81
C SER A 300 -15.63 13.68 -0.41
N GLU A 301 -16.94 13.55 -0.25
CA GLU A 301 -17.59 13.52 1.06
C GLU A 301 -17.31 12.19 1.79
N LEU A 302 -17.05 11.11 1.03
CA LEU A 302 -16.89 9.77 1.56
C LEU A 302 -16.02 8.91 0.65
N PHE A 303 -15.13 8.12 1.24
CA PHE A 303 -14.40 7.06 0.56
C PHE A 303 -14.97 5.69 0.93
N VAL A 304 -15.23 4.82 -0.07
CA VAL A 304 -15.77 3.47 0.19
C VAL A 304 -14.85 2.39 -0.37
N LEU A 305 -14.50 1.38 0.45
CA LEU A 305 -13.74 0.22 0.03
C LEU A 305 -14.44 -1.10 0.43
N PRO A 306 -15.26 -1.70 -0.46
CA PRO A 306 -16.12 -2.84 -0.13
C PRO A 306 -15.43 -4.20 -0.23
N SER A 307 -14.11 -4.26 -0.20
CA SER A 307 -13.30 -5.45 -0.43
C SER A 307 -13.70 -6.65 0.45
N VAL A 308 -13.76 -7.85 -0.13
CA VAL A 308 -13.89 -9.11 0.62
C VAL A 308 -12.54 -9.72 0.99
N TYR A 309 -11.49 -9.25 0.34
CA TYR A 309 -10.10 -9.59 0.66
C TYR A 309 -9.23 -8.34 0.53
N GLU A 310 -8.75 -7.82 1.67
CA GLU A 310 -7.92 -6.62 1.75
C GLU A 310 -6.91 -6.74 2.90
N PRO A 311 -5.69 -7.26 2.64
CA PRO A 311 -4.70 -7.41 3.67
C PRO A 311 -4.30 -6.10 4.35
N HIS A 312 -4.13 -5.03 3.57
CA HIS A 312 -3.83 -3.70 4.11
C HIS A 312 -4.88 -2.67 3.73
N GLY A 313 -4.95 -2.24 2.48
CA GLY A 313 -5.86 -1.20 1.99
C GLY A 313 -5.25 0.20 2.05
N ILE A 314 -4.18 0.41 1.27
CA ILE A 314 -3.46 1.69 1.24
C ILE A 314 -4.36 2.87 0.89
N ALA A 315 -5.35 2.68 0.00
CA ALA A 315 -6.32 3.71 -0.35
C ALA A 315 -7.15 4.22 0.85
N VAL A 316 -7.30 3.41 1.91
CA VAL A 316 -7.91 3.87 3.17
C VAL A 316 -6.96 4.83 3.91
N THR A 317 -5.65 4.54 3.93
CA THR A 317 -4.68 5.45 4.55
C THR A 317 -4.58 6.77 3.80
N GLU A 318 -4.63 6.72 2.47
CA GLU A 318 -4.61 7.91 1.61
C GLU A 318 -5.86 8.79 1.80
N ALA A 319 -7.04 8.18 1.83
CA ALA A 319 -8.30 8.91 2.09
C ALA A 319 -8.30 9.57 3.47
N MET A 320 -7.85 8.85 4.51
CA MET A 320 -7.78 9.39 5.88
C MET A 320 -6.73 10.50 6.00
N ALA A 321 -5.61 10.41 5.27
CA ALA A 321 -4.57 11.44 5.26
C ALA A 321 -5.09 12.79 4.77
N VAL A 322 -5.95 12.80 3.75
CA VAL A 322 -6.59 14.03 3.24
C VAL A 322 -7.88 14.40 4.00
N GLY A 323 -8.23 13.65 5.02
CA GLY A 323 -9.39 13.92 5.88
C GLY A 323 -10.71 13.40 5.33
N THR A 324 -10.72 12.44 4.42
CA THR A 324 -11.96 11.87 3.89
C THR A 324 -12.46 10.73 4.78
N PRO A 325 -13.70 10.80 5.30
CA PRO A 325 -14.29 9.73 6.08
C PRO A 325 -14.40 8.43 5.27
N VAL A 326 -14.27 7.29 5.94
CA VAL A 326 -14.14 5.99 5.28
C VAL A 326 -15.24 5.03 5.68
N ILE A 327 -15.91 4.43 4.69
CA ILE A 327 -16.68 3.19 4.87
C ILE A 327 -15.87 2.03 4.27
N ALA A 328 -15.52 1.05 5.08
CA ALA A 328 -14.75 -0.08 4.62
C ALA A 328 -15.21 -1.40 5.22
N ALA A 329 -14.96 -2.49 4.48
CA ALA A 329 -15.20 -3.83 5.00
C ALA A 329 -14.29 -4.15 6.20
N ASP A 330 -14.82 -4.85 7.19
CA ASP A 330 -14.14 -5.21 8.43
C ASP A 330 -12.94 -6.18 8.24
N CYS A 331 -12.71 -6.66 7.02
CA CYS A 331 -11.52 -7.42 6.65
C CYS A 331 -10.35 -6.53 6.19
N CYS A 332 -10.56 -5.23 5.96
CA CYS A 332 -9.51 -4.30 5.57
C CYS A 332 -8.60 -3.98 6.76
N GLY A 333 -7.28 -4.25 6.61
CA GLY A 333 -6.31 -4.10 7.68
C GLY A 333 -6.13 -2.65 8.15
N ALA A 334 -5.96 -1.70 7.23
CA ALA A 334 -5.82 -0.27 7.54
C ALA A 334 -7.11 0.31 8.13
N ALA A 335 -8.29 -0.09 7.59
CA ALA A 335 -9.55 0.36 8.14
C ALA A 335 -9.77 -0.11 9.59
N ARG A 336 -9.32 -1.32 9.92
CA ARG A 336 -9.35 -1.79 11.32
C ARG A 336 -8.47 -0.97 12.25
N ASP A 337 -7.40 -0.38 11.72
CA ASP A 337 -6.50 0.46 12.49
C ASP A 337 -7.03 1.89 12.68
N LEU A 338 -7.62 2.46 11.64
CA LEU A 338 -7.89 3.88 11.50
C LEU A 338 -9.37 4.26 11.64
N VAL A 339 -10.30 3.37 11.23
CA VAL A 339 -11.71 3.71 11.26
C VAL A 339 -12.29 3.54 12.66
N ARG A 340 -12.73 4.66 13.25
CA ARG A 340 -13.47 4.73 14.51
C ARG A 340 -14.93 4.93 14.19
N GLN A 341 -15.75 3.97 14.63
CA GLN A 341 -17.18 3.91 14.32
C GLN A 341 -17.91 5.20 14.68
N GLY A 342 -18.45 5.90 13.68
CA GLY A 342 -19.16 7.15 13.88
C GLY A 342 -18.31 8.39 14.18
N HIS A 343 -16.97 8.28 14.14
CA HIS A 343 -16.02 9.36 14.40
C HIS A 343 -15.12 9.65 13.20
N THR A 344 -14.58 8.63 12.53
CA THR A 344 -13.77 8.77 11.30
C THR A 344 -14.37 7.97 10.13
N GLY A 345 -15.50 7.31 10.33
CA GLY A 345 -16.15 6.50 9.32
C GLY A 345 -16.93 5.33 9.93
N ARG A 346 -17.13 4.30 9.11
CA ARG A 346 -17.89 3.10 9.48
C ARG A 346 -17.22 1.83 8.95
N LEU A 347 -17.27 0.76 9.72
CA LEU A 347 -16.94 -0.58 9.26
C LEU A 347 -18.23 -1.39 9.07
N PHE A 348 -18.33 -2.08 7.94
CA PHE A 348 -19.39 -3.03 7.67
C PHE A 348 -18.84 -4.46 7.53
N LYS A 349 -19.70 -5.46 7.58
CA LYS A 349 -19.31 -6.87 7.51
C LYS A 349 -18.91 -7.25 6.09
N ALA A 350 -17.69 -7.73 5.90
CA ALA A 350 -17.15 -8.10 4.59
C ALA A 350 -18.01 -9.14 3.87
N GLY A 351 -18.37 -8.86 2.60
CA GLY A 351 -19.18 -9.74 1.76
C GLY A 351 -20.69 -9.71 2.07
N ASP A 352 -21.14 -8.75 2.87
CA ASP A 352 -22.52 -8.58 3.25
C ASP A 352 -23.08 -7.29 2.63
N ALA A 353 -23.86 -7.43 1.54
CA ALA A 353 -24.45 -6.31 0.81
C ALA A 353 -25.47 -5.54 1.65
N GLU A 354 -26.23 -6.22 2.51
CA GLU A 354 -27.20 -5.59 3.39
C GLU A 354 -26.50 -4.71 4.43
N SER A 355 -25.42 -5.22 5.06
CA SER A 355 -24.61 -4.45 6.00
C SER A 355 -24.02 -3.20 5.34
N LEU A 356 -23.58 -3.27 4.07
CA LEU A 356 -23.09 -2.13 3.32
C LEU A 356 -24.23 -1.14 3.00
N TRP A 357 -25.37 -1.65 2.52
CA TRP A 357 -26.54 -0.84 2.22
C TRP A 357 -27.04 -0.06 3.43
N VAL A 358 -27.24 -0.71 4.58
CA VAL A 358 -27.65 -0.06 5.82
C VAL A 358 -26.67 1.06 6.20
N THR A 359 -25.36 0.78 6.08
CA THR A 359 -24.33 1.78 6.38
C THR A 359 -24.39 2.98 5.43
N LEU A 360 -24.69 2.76 4.14
CA LEU A 360 -24.85 3.85 3.17
C LEU A 360 -26.16 4.63 3.37
N ALA A 361 -27.25 3.97 3.74
CA ALA A 361 -28.51 4.65 4.03
C ALA A 361 -28.37 5.66 5.18
N GLU A 362 -27.59 5.35 6.21
CA GLU A 362 -27.27 6.29 7.30
C GLU A 362 -26.57 7.57 6.78
N VAL A 363 -25.83 7.51 5.68
CA VAL A 363 -25.18 8.67 5.06
C VAL A 363 -26.20 9.66 4.52
N GLY A 364 -27.26 9.17 3.88
CA GLY A 364 -28.33 10.00 3.34
C GLY A 364 -29.10 10.78 4.42
N HIS A 365 -29.24 10.18 5.60
CA HIS A 365 -29.98 10.80 6.70
C HIS A 365 -29.18 11.90 7.43
N ASP A 366 -27.85 11.84 7.46
CA ASP A 366 -27.00 12.79 8.18
C ASP A 366 -25.69 13.09 7.43
N ALA A 367 -25.82 13.71 6.27
CA ALA A 367 -24.66 14.10 5.46
C ALA A 367 -23.73 15.11 6.18
N GLY A 368 -24.27 15.97 7.05
CA GLY A 368 -23.52 16.96 7.81
C GLY A 368 -22.54 16.32 8.79
N ARG A 369 -22.86 15.15 9.34
CA ARG A 369 -22.01 14.41 10.24
C ARG A 369 -20.68 14.00 9.60
N PHE A 370 -20.70 13.62 8.32
CA PHE A 370 -19.48 13.21 7.61
C PHE A 370 -18.53 14.38 7.35
N VAL A 371 -19.05 15.60 7.15
CA VAL A 371 -18.23 16.80 7.06
C VAL A 371 -17.44 17.02 8.36
N ASN A 372 -18.09 16.86 9.49
CA ASN A 372 -17.47 17.03 10.82
C ASN A 372 -16.41 15.97 11.14
N MET A 373 -16.42 14.81 10.45
CA MET A 373 -15.42 13.75 10.63
C MET A 373 -14.06 14.07 9.98
N ARG A 374 -13.97 15.06 9.07
CA ARG A 374 -12.74 15.33 8.30
C ARG A 374 -11.54 15.67 9.18
N ALA A 375 -11.71 16.53 10.17
CA ALA A 375 -10.66 16.89 11.11
C ALA A 375 -10.21 15.67 11.91
N ALA A 376 -11.17 14.89 12.43
CA ALA A 376 -10.89 13.67 13.17
C ALA A 376 -10.17 12.60 12.34
N CYS A 377 -10.45 12.50 11.02
CA CYS A 377 -9.75 11.59 10.11
C CYS A 377 -8.28 11.94 10.00
N ARG A 378 -7.94 13.23 9.81
CA ARG A 378 -6.54 13.68 9.73
C ARG A 378 -5.81 13.46 11.06
N GLU A 379 -6.41 13.86 12.18
CA GLU A 379 -5.82 13.68 13.51
C GLU A 379 -5.53 12.20 13.82
N GLU A 380 -6.50 11.32 13.58
CA GLU A 380 -6.31 9.87 13.78
C GLU A 380 -5.22 9.32 12.86
N PHE A 381 -5.18 9.75 11.58
CA PHE A 381 -4.17 9.35 10.63
C PHE A 381 -2.77 9.84 11.05
N GLU A 382 -2.61 11.11 11.38
CA GLU A 382 -1.33 11.72 11.75
C GLU A 382 -0.71 11.04 12.99
N GLY A 383 -1.52 10.87 14.05
CA GLY A 383 -1.09 10.19 15.27
C GLY A 383 -0.68 8.74 15.04
N TRP A 384 -1.45 8.02 14.22
CA TRP A 384 -1.17 6.65 13.84
C TRP A 384 0.07 6.56 12.93
N TYR A 385 0.17 7.41 11.91
CA TYR A 385 1.25 7.38 10.93
C TYR A 385 2.60 7.78 11.54
N LYS A 386 2.62 8.80 12.40
CA LYS A 386 3.81 9.18 13.17
C LYS A 386 4.40 8.00 13.94
N ARG A 387 3.55 7.13 14.47
CA ARG A 387 3.97 5.97 15.27
C ARG A 387 4.36 4.75 14.43
N PHE A 388 3.72 4.52 13.30
CA PHE A 388 3.81 3.26 12.55
C PHE A 388 4.35 3.41 11.13
N SER A 389 4.71 4.62 10.68
CA SER A 389 5.28 4.79 9.35
C SER A 389 6.54 3.95 9.18
N PRO A 390 6.83 3.43 7.97
CA PRO A 390 8.07 2.70 7.74
C PRO A 390 9.31 3.58 7.96
N LEU A 391 9.17 4.91 7.78
CA LEU A 391 10.26 5.87 8.00
C LEU A 391 10.62 6.04 9.48
N ALA A 392 9.70 5.76 10.41
CA ALA A 392 9.96 5.74 11.84
C ALA A 392 10.43 4.36 12.31
N VAL A 393 9.79 3.28 11.83
CA VAL A 393 9.96 1.93 12.39
C VAL A 393 11.18 1.20 11.82
N VAL A 394 11.44 1.33 10.50
CA VAL A 394 12.50 0.55 9.85
C VAL A 394 13.90 0.95 10.30
N PRO A 395 14.23 2.25 10.43
CA PRO A 395 15.53 2.68 10.96
C PRO A 395 15.80 2.13 12.36
N ASP A 396 14.82 2.15 13.27
CA ASP A 396 14.96 1.63 14.62
C ASP A 396 15.26 0.11 14.63
N VAL A 397 14.56 -0.64 13.76
CA VAL A 397 14.81 -2.10 13.59
C VAL A 397 16.21 -2.35 13.07
N VAL A 398 16.68 -1.56 12.12
CA VAL A 398 18.02 -1.71 11.52
C VAL A 398 19.11 -1.24 12.48
N ALA A 399 18.92 -0.14 13.22
CA ALA A 399 19.86 0.36 14.20
C ALA A 399 20.16 -0.66 15.30
N ALA A 400 19.16 -1.47 15.69
CA ALA A 400 19.34 -2.55 16.66
C ALA A 400 20.28 -3.69 16.18
N TRP A 401 20.64 -3.73 14.89
CA TRP A 401 21.51 -4.75 14.28
C TRP A 401 22.87 -4.20 13.84
N CYS A 402 22.98 -2.92 13.78
CA CYS A 402 24.15 -2.16 13.33
C CYS A 402 24.75 -1.36 14.46
#